data_8ce3e109693fb445a6dc9550bbd65196
#
_entry.id   8ce3e109693fb445a6dc9550bbd65196
#
_cell.length_a   1.000
_cell.length_b   1.000
_cell.length_c   1.000
_cell.angle_alpha   90.00
_cell.angle_beta   90.00
_cell.angle_gamma   90.00
#
_symmetry.space_group_name_H-M   'P 1'
#
loop_
_entity.id
_entity.type
_entity.pdbx_description
1 polymer ?
#
loop_
_entity_poly.entity_id
_entity_poly.type
_entity_poly.pdbx_seq_one_letter_code
_entity_poly.pdbx_strand_id
1 'polypeptide(L)'
;MESMEIPVLDFNVYELGKADVSAANLEKLSKELRRAFTEVGFVYLKNTGINQEEVENVMRVSKKFFCLPEDMKKPFSRGSFSCNLNHGWVSVENESLNPRRPGDLKEAYNITSLTADNWPSEGVEDFRDAQVSFFLRCKELSLRVLRLMALGLGLDSEVFISAHKHIGSDVSATTLRSLYYPPVNSTCVKDNQLRCGEHSDYGSMTLLFQSPESGLQVLNRAGEFISAPSIPGTVLINIADLMQRWTSDVYVSAVHRVLLPPAGDASTRQSLAFFVHPDDEAIISCCDGSDKYPPIKSLDYLLSRFNDSYVQKQNVV
;
A
#
# COMPACT_ATOMS: atom_id res chain seq x y z
N MET A 1 16.00 -25.51 7.97
CA MET A 1 15.87 -24.23 7.24
C MET A 1 15.12 -23.29 8.17
N GLU A 2 15.76 -22.22 8.64
CA GLU A 2 15.06 -21.20 9.44
C GLU A 2 13.92 -20.64 8.59
N SER A 3 12.71 -20.62 9.12
CA SER A 3 11.58 -19.92 8.50
C SER A 3 11.98 -18.46 8.41
N MET A 4 12.14 -17.93 7.21
CA MET A 4 12.53 -16.53 7.00
C MET A 4 11.36 -15.66 7.45
N GLU A 5 11.43 -15.17 8.68
CA GLU A 5 10.44 -14.23 9.23
C GLU A 5 10.64 -12.84 8.62
N ILE A 6 9.56 -12.07 8.52
CA ILE A 6 9.65 -10.67 8.09
C ILE A 6 10.37 -9.88 9.19
N PRO A 7 11.52 -9.21 8.90
CA PRO A 7 12.30 -8.54 9.91
C PRO A 7 11.57 -7.33 10.50
N VAL A 8 11.85 -7.03 11.79
CA VAL A 8 11.37 -5.84 12.50
C VAL A 8 12.55 -4.92 12.76
N LEU A 9 12.53 -3.72 12.17
CA LEU A 9 13.58 -2.72 12.34
C LEU A 9 13.13 -1.55 13.21
N ASP A 10 14.05 -1.00 13.99
CA ASP A 10 13.79 0.16 14.84
C ASP A 10 14.13 1.46 14.08
N PHE A 11 13.11 2.24 13.76
CA PHE A 11 13.23 3.49 13.01
C PHE A 11 13.45 4.71 13.92
N ASN A 12 13.55 4.53 15.23
CA ASN A 12 13.64 5.60 16.24
C ASN A 12 14.70 6.67 15.90
N VAL A 13 15.85 6.27 15.36
CA VAL A 13 16.92 7.22 15.01
C VAL A 13 16.52 8.19 13.90
N TYR A 14 15.52 7.85 13.07
CA TYR A 14 15.04 8.64 11.94
C TYR A 14 13.50 8.80 11.95
N GLU A 15 12.87 8.70 13.13
CA GLU A 15 11.42 8.88 13.29
C GLU A 15 10.96 10.28 12.84
N LEU A 16 9.69 10.40 12.47
CA LEU A 16 9.09 11.68 12.11
C LEU A 16 9.27 12.70 13.25
N GLY A 17 9.58 13.93 12.88
CA GLY A 17 9.90 15.03 13.83
C GLY A 17 11.38 15.14 14.18
N LYS A 18 12.23 14.13 13.93
CA LYS A 18 13.69 14.26 14.09
C LYS A 18 14.32 14.88 12.84
N ALA A 19 15.04 15.98 13.03
CA ALA A 19 15.75 16.69 11.97
C ALA A 19 17.24 16.29 11.88
N ASP A 20 17.90 16.18 13.02
CA ASP A 20 19.34 15.93 13.10
C ASP A 20 19.65 14.45 13.33
N VAL A 21 20.00 13.75 12.26
CA VAL A 21 20.39 12.33 12.31
C VAL A 21 21.82 12.18 11.83
N SER A 22 22.65 11.51 12.60
CA SER A 22 24.06 11.31 12.22
C SER A 22 24.15 10.45 10.95
N ALA A 23 25.14 10.74 10.09
CA ALA A 23 25.39 9.95 8.87
C ALA A 23 25.61 8.45 9.19
N ALA A 24 26.28 8.14 10.31
CA ALA A 24 26.48 6.75 10.73
C ALA A 24 25.18 6.00 11.06
N ASN A 25 24.21 6.69 11.69
CA ASN A 25 22.89 6.11 11.98
C ASN A 25 22.09 5.88 10.69
N LEU A 26 22.10 6.84 9.76
CA LEU A 26 21.45 6.69 8.46
C LEU A 26 22.07 5.56 7.66
N GLU A 27 23.40 5.44 7.63
CA GLU A 27 24.10 4.37 6.95
C GLU A 27 23.77 2.99 7.53
N LYS A 28 23.73 2.87 8.86
CA LYS A 28 23.34 1.62 9.52
C LYS A 28 21.91 1.23 9.14
N LEU A 29 20.95 2.13 9.31
CA LEU A 29 19.53 1.87 9.04
C LEU A 29 19.30 1.59 7.55
N SER A 30 20.01 2.26 6.63
CA SER A 30 19.91 2.02 5.19
C SER A 30 20.41 0.62 4.81
N LYS A 31 21.46 0.12 5.45
CA LYS A 31 21.96 -1.26 5.24
C LYS A 31 20.98 -2.32 5.73
N GLU A 32 20.37 -2.08 6.90
CA GLU A 32 19.35 -2.98 7.46
C GLU A 32 18.10 -3.03 6.56
N LEU A 33 17.61 -1.88 6.09
CA LEU A 33 16.50 -1.79 5.13
C LEU A 33 16.84 -2.47 3.80
N ARG A 34 18.03 -2.20 3.25
CA ARG A 34 18.50 -2.87 2.02
C ARG A 34 18.44 -4.38 2.15
N ARG A 35 18.95 -4.91 3.28
CA ARG A 35 18.93 -6.35 3.52
C ARG A 35 17.49 -6.89 3.52
N ALA A 36 16.58 -6.27 4.27
CA ALA A 36 15.19 -6.69 4.35
C ALA A 36 14.51 -6.68 2.97
N PHE A 37 14.67 -5.59 2.22
CA PHE A 37 14.04 -5.44 0.89
C PHE A 37 14.69 -6.31 -0.20
N THR A 38 15.96 -6.68 -0.03
CA THR A 38 16.64 -7.61 -0.95
C THR A 38 16.29 -9.06 -0.64
N GLU A 39 16.22 -9.46 0.63
CA GLU A 39 16.01 -10.85 1.04
C GLU A 39 14.53 -11.25 1.07
N VAL A 40 13.66 -10.36 1.52
CA VAL A 40 12.22 -10.65 1.79
C VAL A 40 11.29 -9.79 0.96
N GLY A 41 11.67 -8.53 0.65
CA GLY A 41 10.81 -7.53 0.02
C GLY A 41 9.82 -6.87 0.99
N PHE A 42 9.81 -7.29 2.26
CA PHE A 42 8.94 -6.80 3.32
C PHE A 42 9.74 -6.50 4.60
N VAL A 43 9.30 -5.51 5.36
CA VAL A 43 9.88 -5.12 6.66
C VAL A 43 8.84 -4.48 7.55
N TYR A 44 8.85 -4.79 8.84
CA TYR A 44 8.14 -4.01 9.85
C TYR A 44 9.04 -2.89 10.36
N LEU A 45 8.54 -1.65 10.39
CA LEU A 45 9.21 -0.54 11.06
C LEU A 45 8.44 -0.17 12.33
N LYS A 46 9.12 -0.16 13.47
CA LYS A 46 8.61 0.37 14.73
C LYS A 46 9.22 1.75 15.01
N ASN A 47 8.58 2.53 15.88
CA ASN A 47 9.06 3.86 16.29
C ASN A 47 9.24 4.82 15.09
N THR A 48 8.28 4.83 14.17
CA THR A 48 8.33 5.68 12.97
C THR A 48 7.93 7.14 13.24
N GLY A 49 7.31 7.39 14.39
CA GLY A 49 6.65 8.65 14.73
C GLY A 49 5.18 8.70 14.35
N ILE A 50 4.66 7.73 13.58
CA ILE A 50 3.21 7.49 13.45
C ILE A 50 2.81 6.58 14.62
N ASN A 51 1.95 7.08 15.51
CA ASN A 51 1.56 6.32 16.68
C ASN A 51 0.29 5.48 16.45
N GLN A 52 0.05 4.53 17.34
CA GLN A 52 -1.09 3.61 17.24
C GLN A 52 -2.44 4.34 17.29
N GLU A 53 -2.54 5.41 18.07
CA GLU A 53 -3.77 6.19 18.21
C GLU A 53 -4.15 6.91 16.89
N GLU A 54 -3.16 7.44 16.15
CA GLU A 54 -3.38 8.02 14.81
C GLU A 54 -3.98 6.97 13.86
N VAL A 55 -3.42 5.77 13.84
CA VAL A 55 -3.88 4.64 13.00
C VAL A 55 -5.31 4.22 13.37
N GLU A 56 -5.57 4.02 14.65
CA GLU A 56 -6.89 3.61 15.18
C GLU A 56 -7.95 4.67 14.92
N ASN A 57 -7.60 5.96 15.02
CA ASN A 57 -8.52 7.05 14.71
C ASN A 57 -8.97 6.99 13.24
N VAL A 58 -8.03 6.84 12.30
CA VAL A 58 -8.36 6.76 10.86
C VAL A 58 -9.18 5.50 10.56
N MET A 59 -8.83 4.36 11.15
CA MET A 59 -9.61 3.13 11.00
C MET A 59 -11.03 3.29 11.54
N ARG A 60 -11.19 3.91 12.72
CA ARG A 60 -12.48 4.17 13.33
C ARG A 60 -13.37 5.07 12.46
N VAL A 61 -12.80 6.14 11.93
CA VAL A 61 -13.52 7.08 11.05
C VAL A 61 -13.86 6.41 9.72
N SER A 62 -12.95 5.65 9.13
CA SER A 62 -13.21 4.88 7.91
C SER A 62 -14.30 3.83 8.11
N LYS A 63 -14.31 3.13 9.26
CA LYS A 63 -15.35 2.14 9.57
C LYS A 63 -16.74 2.78 9.64
N LYS A 64 -16.87 3.99 10.20
CA LYS A 64 -18.15 4.71 10.19
C LYS A 64 -18.66 4.90 8.75
N PHE A 65 -17.80 5.32 7.82
CA PHE A 65 -18.16 5.45 6.41
C PHE A 65 -18.60 4.12 5.79
N PHE A 66 -17.84 3.05 5.98
CA PHE A 66 -18.18 1.73 5.41
C PHE A 66 -19.49 1.16 5.98
N CYS A 67 -19.84 1.50 7.21
CA CYS A 67 -21.10 1.09 7.84
C CYS A 67 -22.31 1.96 7.42
N LEU A 68 -22.13 3.02 6.64
CA LEU A 68 -23.26 3.79 6.09
C LEU A 68 -24.07 2.95 5.11
N PRO A 69 -25.36 3.23 4.93
CA PRO A 69 -26.16 2.67 3.84
C PRO A 69 -25.51 2.88 2.48
N GLU A 70 -25.71 1.95 1.56
CA GLU A 70 -25.04 1.97 0.25
C GLU A 70 -25.39 3.22 -0.57
N ASP A 71 -26.62 3.69 -0.50
CA ASP A 71 -27.10 4.91 -1.17
C ASP A 71 -26.35 6.17 -0.69
N MET A 72 -25.94 6.23 0.56
CA MET A 72 -25.09 7.30 1.10
C MET A 72 -23.63 7.20 0.62
N LYS A 73 -23.15 6.01 0.28
CA LYS A 73 -21.78 5.78 -0.24
C LYS A 73 -21.68 5.99 -1.75
N LYS A 74 -22.72 5.70 -2.52
CA LYS A 74 -22.77 5.80 -4.00
C LYS A 74 -22.33 7.14 -4.58
N PRO A 75 -22.66 8.31 -4.00
CA PRO A 75 -22.20 9.60 -4.51
C PRO A 75 -20.66 9.75 -4.54
N PHE A 76 -19.96 8.94 -3.74
CA PHE A 76 -18.51 8.93 -3.60
C PHE A 76 -17.84 7.77 -4.35
N SER A 77 -18.56 7.12 -5.26
CA SER A 77 -18.02 5.98 -6.01
C SER A 77 -16.81 6.36 -6.84
N ARG A 78 -15.84 5.45 -6.93
CA ARG A 78 -14.68 5.55 -7.80
C ARG A 78 -15.12 5.84 -9.25
N GLY A 79 -14.46 6.79 -9.92
CA GLY A 79 -14.82 7.23 -11.26
C GLY A 79 -15.83 8.38 -11.30
N SER A 80 -16.42 8.78 -10.17
CA SER A 80 -17.33 9.94 -10.10
C SER A 80 -16.60 11.28 -9.91
N PHE A 81 -15.30 11.24 -9.71
CA PHE A 81 -14.46 12.42 -9.45
C PHE A 81 -13.72 12.85 -10.71
N SER A 82 -13.76 14.12 -11.02
CA SER A 82 -13.07 14.70 -12.19
C SER A 82 -11.56 14.78 -12.03
N CYS A 83 -11.08 14.94 -10.77
CA CYS A 83 -9.65 15.10 -10.49
C CYS A 83 -8.84 13.81 -10.68
N ASN A 84 -9.41 12.65 -10.34
CA ASN A 84 -8.73 11.37 -10.51
C ASN A 84 -9.73 10.21 -10.53
N LEU A 85 -9.72 9.44 -11.60
CA LEU A 85 -10.64 8.30 -11.78
C LEU A 85 -10.44 7.17 -10.74
N ASN A 86 -9.33 7.16 -10.04
CA ASN A 86 -9.07 6.19 -8.97
C ASN A 86 -9.55 6.67 -7.60
N HIS A 87 -9.90 7.95 -7.45
CA HIS A 87 -10.42 8.50 -6.20
C HIS A 87 -11.83 7.96 -5.89
N GLY A 88 -12.11 7.72 -4.60
CA GLY A 88 -13.44 7.40 -4.11
C GLY A 88 -13.65 5.95 -3.68
N TRP A 89 -14.92 5.61 -3.47
CA TRP A 89 -15.37 4.34 -2.91
C TRP A 89 -15.45 3.22 -3.94
N VAL A 90 -14.99 2.04 -3.56
CA VAL A 90 -15.07 0.78 -4.31
C VAL A 90 -15.89 -0.20 -3.47
N SER A 91 -17.03 -0.65 -3.98
CA SER A 91 -17.89 -1.61 -3.28
C SER A 91 -17.34 -3.04 -3.33
N VAL A 92 -17.90 -3.91 -2.47
CA VAL A 92 -17.50 -5.33 -2.38
C VAL A 92 -17.63 -6.01 -3.75
N GLU A 93 -16.66 -6.89 -4.07
CA GLU A 93 -16.58 -7.67 -5.32
C GLU A 93 -16.39 -6.86 -6.63
N ASN A 94 -16.31 -5.53 -6.57
CA ASN A 94 -16.07 -4.69 -7.76
C ASN A 94 -14.61 -4.67 -8.21
N GLU A 95 -13.71 -5.24 -7.43
CA GLU A 95 -12.30 -5.40 -7.74
C GLU A 95 -11.88 -6.86 -7.62
N SER A 96 -11.00 -7.30 -8.51
CA SER A 96 -10.35 -8.60 -8.43
C SER A 96 -8.88 -8.41 -8.77
N LEU A 97 -8.02 -8.45 -7.76
CA LEU A 97 -6.57 -8.33 -7.96
C LEU A 97 -5.96 -9.57 -8.58
N ASN A 98 -6.60 -10.72 -8.41
CA ASN A 98 -6.28 -11.93 -9.17
C ASN A 98 -7.45 -12.27 -10.11
N PRO A 99 -7.33 -12.03 -11.43
CA PRO A 99 -8.42 -12.24 -12.39
C PRO A 99 -8.84 -13.72 -12.54
N ARG A 100 -8.06 -14.66 -11.99
CA ARG A 100 -8.41 -16.09 -11.95
C ARG A 100 -9.34 -16.44 -10.79
N ARG A 101 -9.69 -15.46 -9.92
CA ARG A 101 -10.56 -15.62 -8.77
C ARG A 101 -11.81 -14.77 -8.90
N PRO A 102 -12.90 -15.09 -8.18
CA PRO A 102 -14.01 -14.15 -8.00
C PRO A 102 -13.55 -12.82 -7.42
N GLY A 103 -14.42 -11.78 -7.48
CA GLY A 103 -14.18 -10.49 -6.88
C GLY A 103 -13.78 -10.60 -5.41
N ASP A 104 -12.88 -9.71 -4.97
CA ASP A 104 -12.36 -9.70 -3.60
C ASP A 104 -13.45 -9.29 -2.59
N LEU A 105 -13.48 -9.95 -1.43
CA LEU A 105 -14.43 -9.67 -0.35
C LEU A 105 -13.97 -8.49 0.51
N LYS A 106 -13.87 -7.34 -0.12
CA LYS A 106 -13.50 -6.08 0.54
C LYS A 106 -14.20 -4.90 -0.12
N GLU A 107 -14.40 -3.84 0.64
CA GLU A 107 -14.66 -2.52 0.09
C GLU A 107 -13.52 -1.57 0.47
N ALA A 108 -13.36 -0.50 -0.28
CA ALA A 108 -12.26 0.44 -0.10
C ALA A 108 -12.70 1.89 -0.35
N TYR A 109 -11.94 2.84 0.21
CA TYR A 109 -12.01 4.25 -0.16
C TYR A 109 -10.60 4.75 -0.50
N ASN A 110 -10.43 5.25 -1.72
CA ASN A 110 -9.17 5.74 -2.25
C ASN A 110 -9.08 7.25 -2.15
N ILE A 111 -7.99 7.75 -1.59
CA ILE A 111 -7.64 9.18 -1.56
C ILE A 111 -6.38 9.34 -2.38
N THR A 112 -6.51 9.96 -3.56
CA THR A 112 -5.43 10.19 -4.51
C THR A 112 -5.02 11.65 -4.59
N SER A 113 -5.98 12.55 -4.31
CA SER A 113 -5.77 13.99 -4.32
C SER A 113 -6.30 14.61 -3.04
N LEU A 114 -5.52 15.52 -2.45
CA LEU A 114 -5.92 16.27 -1.25
C LEU A 114 -6.79 17.48 -1.60
N THR A 115 -6.91 17.82 -2.89
CA THR A 115 -7.71 18.93 -3.42
C THR A 115 -9.09 18.51 -3.93
N ALA A 116 -9.47 17.24 -3.73
CA ALA A 116 -10.80 16.75 -4.10
C ALA A 116 -11.92 17.59 -3.44
N ASP A 117 -12.93 17.95 -4.22
CA ASP A 117 -13.99 18.87 -3.78
C ASP A 117 -15.08 18.18 -2.96
N ASN A 118 -15.33 16.89 -3.21
CA ASN A 118 -16.44 16.15 -2.63
C ASN A 118 -15.94 15.11 -1.63
N TRP A 119 -16.23 15.31 -0.36
CA TRP A 119 -15.86 14.41 0.72
C TRP A 119 -17.10 13.92 1.46
N PRO A 120 -17.12 12.66 1.93
CA PRO A 120 -18.13 12.20 2.86
C PRO A 120 -18.17 13.09 4.09
N SER A 121 -19.36 13.55 4.49
CA SER A 121 -19.56 14.42 5.65
C SER A 121 -20.75 14.01 6.51
N GLU A 122 -21.87 13.64 5.91
CA GLU A 122 -23.06 13.24 6.66
C GLU A 122 -22.83 11.94 7.41
N GLY A 123 -22.89 12.01 8.76
CA GLY A 123 -22.62 10.88 9.67
C GLY A 123 -21.13 10.50 9.82
N VAL A 124 -20.24 11.24 9.15
CA VAL A 124 -18.78 11.00 9.17
C VAL A 124 -18.00 12.33 9.08
N GLU A 125 -18.38 13.30 9.89
CA GLU A 125 -17.90 14.69 9.85
C GLU A 125 -16.37 14.81 9.92
N ASP A 126 -15.71 13.90 10.67
CA ASP A 126 -14.25 13.87 10.85
C ASP A 126 -13.51 13.17 9.70
N PHE A 127 -14.21 12.64 8.68
CA PHE A 127 -13.63 11.75 7.68
C PHE A 127 -12.48 12.41 6.90
N ARG A 128 -12.74 13.58 6.33
CA ARG A 128 -11.74 14.32 5.54
C ARG A 128 -10.51 14.65 6.34
N ASP A 129 -10.67 15.26 7.51
CA ASP A 129 -9.55 15.77 8.31
C ASP A 129 -8.66 14.64 8.83
N ALA A 130 -9.25 13.53 9.28
CA ALA A 130 -8.50 12.35 9.71
C ALA A 130 -7.69 11.74 8.54
N GLN A 131 -8.30 11.59 7.37
CA GLN A 131 -7.66 11.00 6.19
C GLN A 131 -6.54 11.90 5.66
N VAL A 132 -6.77 13.22 5.54
CA VAL A 132 -5.78 14.18 5.04
C VAL A 132 -4.58 14.26 5.98
N SER A 133 -4.82 14.36 7.29
CA SER A 133 -3.76 14.38 8.28
C SER A 133 -2.88 13.12 8.19
N PHE A 134 -3.50 11.95 8.12
CA PHE A 134 -2.80 10.67 8.04
C PHE A 134 -2.04 10.51 6.71
N PHE A 135 -2.64 10.95 5.60
CA PHE A 135 -1.97 10.99 4.29
C PHE A 135 -0.65 11.75 4.35
N LEU A 136 -0.65 12.92 4.96
CA LEU A 136 0.55 13.77 5.08
C LEU A 136 1.64 13.12 5.95
N ARG A 137 1.24 12.41 7.02
CA ARG A 137 2.16 11.63 7.86
C ARG A 137 2.79 10.48 7.06
N CYS A 138 1.98 9.73 6.31
CA CYS A 138 2.46 8.67 5.43
C CYS A 138 3.40 9.20 4.33
N LYS A 139 3.06 10.35 3.72
CA LYS A 139 3.93 11.02 2.74
C LYS A 139 5.31 11.30 3.32
N GLU A 140 5.38 11.92 4.51
CA GLU A 140 6.65 12.25 5.14
C GLU A 140 7.47 10.99 5.44
N LEU A 141 6.85 9.95 6.02
CA LEU A 141 7.51 8.67 6.29
C LEU A 141 8.03 8.03 5.00
N SER A 142 7.23 8.06 3.94
CA SER A 142 7.61 7.51 2.64
C SER A 142 8.86 8.17 2.07
N LEU A 143 8.96 9.50 2.14
CA LEU A 143 10.15 10.23 1.67
C LEU A 143 11.40 9.88 2.49
N ARG A 144 11.27 9.67 3.81
CA ARG A 144 12.37 9.19 4.65
C ARG A 144 12.84 7.79 4.28
N VAL A 145 11.90 6.87 4.02
CA VAL A 145 12.22 5.51 3.60
C VAL A 145 12.85 5.50 2.21
N LEU A 146 12.35 6.26 1.24
CA LEU A 146 12.94 6.39 -0.11
C LEU A 146 14.38 6.90 -0.05
N ARG A 147 14.68 7.88 0.83
CA ARG A 147 16.04 8.36 1.07
C ARG A 147 16.97 7.25 1.55
N LEU A 148 16.55 6.48 2.53
CA LEU A 148 17.34 5.35 3.06
C LEU A 148 17.51 4.23 2.02
N MET A 149 16.50 4.01 1.18
CA MET A 149 16.59 3.03 0.08
C MET A 149 17.68 3.44 -0.92
N ALA A 150 17.75 4.71 -1.31
CA ALA A 150 18.81 5.24 -2.18
C ALA A 150 20.19 5.08 -1.53
N LEU A 151 20.35 5.51 -0.28
CA LEU A 151 21.60 5.36 0.47
C LEU A 151 22.03 3.88 0.60
N GLY A 152 21.08 2.97 0.84
CA GLY A 152 21.35 1.53 0.90
C GLY A 152 21.92 0.95 -0.38
N LEU A 153 21.60 1.55 -1.53
CA LEU A 153 22.14 1.18 -2.85
C LEU A 153 23.44 1.93 -3.18
N GLY A 154 23.92 2.82 -2.31
CA GLY A 154 25.09 3.67 -2.59
C GLY A 154 24.82 4.79 -3.59
N LEU A 155 23.54 5.17 -3.77
CA LEU A 155 23.09 6.24 -4.66
C LEU A 155 23.00 7.58 -3.90
N ASP A 156 22.89 8.67 -4.66
CA ASP A 156 22.50 9.97 -4.10
C ASP A 156 21.14 9.85 -3.40
N SER A 157 21.01 10.42 -2.22
CA SER A 157 19.81 10.33 -1.39
C SER A 157 18.54 10.88 -2.04
N GLU A 158 18.69 11.77 -3.03
CA GLU A 158 17.57 12.41 -3.73
C GLU A 158 17.10 11.67 -4.99
N VAL A 159 17.77 10.59 -5.40
CA VAL A 159 17.45 9.85 -6.64
C VAL A 159 15.98 9.43 -6.68
N PHE A 160 15.48 8.81 -5.62
CA PHE A 160 14.09 8.40 -5.58
C PHE A 160 13.16 9.55 -5.20
N ILE A 161 13.55 10.42 -4.27
CA ILE A 161 12.75 11.57 -3.82
C ILE A 161 12.43 12.53 -4.98
N SER A 162 13.39 12.75 -5.88
CA SER A 162 13.21 13.64 -7.03
C SER A 162 12.09 13.23 -7.97
N ALA A 163 11.72 11.97 -7.99
CA ALA A 163 10.60 11.42 -8.76
C ALA A 163 9.28 11.31 -7.93
N HIS A 164 9.23 11.80 -6.69
CA HIS A 164 8.08 11.72 -5.81
C HIS A 164 7.69 13.10 -5.23
N LYS A 165 7.89 14.18 -6.00
CA LYS A 165 7.69 15.56 -5.54
C LYS A 165 6.21 15.91 -5.37
N HIS A 166 5.34 15.33 -6.18
CA HIS A 166 3.94 15.72 -6.31
C HIS A 166 2.97 14.81 -5.54
N ILE A 167 3.45 13.99 -4.59
CA ILE A 167 2.57 13.15 -3.74
C ILE A 167 1.45 13.99 -3.12
N GLY A 168 0.20 13.60 -3.36
CA GLY A 168 -1.01 14.28 -2.89
C GLY A 168 -1.58 15.31 -3.87
N SER A 169 -1.05 15.40 -5.08
CA SER A 169 -1.59 16.20 -6.18
C SER A 169 -2.13 15.33 -7.30
N ASP A 170 -2.81 15.94 -8.27
CA ASP A 170 -3.46 15.25 -9.40
C ASP A 170 -2.48 14.67 -10.45
N VAL A 171 -1.18 14.95 -10.30
CA VAL A 171 -0.10 14.43 -11.16
C VAL A 171 0.75 13.37 -10.44
N SER A 172 0.18 12.73 -9.45
CA SER A 172 0.77 11.61 -8.72
C SER A 172 -0.29 10.54 -8.45
N ALA A 173 0.00 9.31 -8.80
CA ALA A 173 -0.88 8.16 -8.52
C ALA A 173 -0.80 7.66 -7.07
N THR A 174 0.00 8.30 -6.20
CA THR A 174 0.09 7.92 -4.79
C THR A 174 -1.27 7.97 -4.12
N THR A 175 -1.65 6.88 -3.45
CA THR A 175 -3.00 6.68 -2.94
C THR A 175 -2.97 6.22 -1.48
N LEU A 176 -3.69 6.92 -0.59
CA LEU A 176 -4.09 6.37 0.70
C LEU A 176 -5.40 5.59 0.50
N ARG A 177 -5.36 4.31 0.79
CA ARG A 177 -6.50 3.41 0.64
C ARG A 177 -6.92 2.86 1.99
N SER A 178 -8.10 3.25 2.45
CA SER A 178 -8.78 2.61 3.57
C SER A 178 -9.50 1.37 3.07
N LEU A 179 -9.23 0.20 3.68
CA LEU A 179 -9.86 -1.07 3.32
C LEU A 179 -10.70 -1.58 4.48
N TYR A 180 -11.88 -2.08 4.14
CA TYR A 180 -12.79 -2.73 5.07
C TYR A 180 -13.17 -4.10 4.53
N TYR A 181 -12.94 -5.11 5.34
CA TYR A 181 -13.30 -6.49 5.05
C TYR A 181 -14.49 -6.85 5.93
N PRO A 182 -15.70 -6.95 5.35
CA PRO A 182 -16.92 -7.20 6.11
C PRO A 182 -16.90 -8.62 6.73
N PRO A 183 -17.85 -8.90 7.65
CA PRO A 183 -18.07 -10.25 8.15
C PRO A 183 -18.32 -11.21 6.98
N VAL A 184 -17.69 -12.38 7.04
CA VAL A 184 -17.84 -13.39 5.99
C VAL A 184 -18.91 -14.38 6.40
N ASN A 185 -19.97 -14.48 5.59
CA ASN A 185 -20.93 -15.57 5.70
C ASN A 185 -20.42 -16.74 4.84
N SER A 186 -19.98 -17.81 5.47
CA SER A 186 -19.41 -18.98 4.80
C SER A 186 -20.33 -19.63 3.76
N THR A 187 -21.66 -19.42 3.85
CA THR A 187 -22.64 -19.92 2.87
C THR A 187 -22.72 -19.08 1.59
N CYS A 188 -22.15 -17.87 1.60
CA CYS A 188 -22.20 -16.95 0.47
C CYS A 188 -20.85 -16.80 -0.24
N VAL A 189 -19.79 -17.45 0.25
CA VAL A 189 -18.45 -17.38 -0.36
C VAL A 189 -18.42 -18.27 -1.60
N LYS A 190 -17.93 -17.73 -2.71
CA LYS A 190 -17.73 -18.46 -3.97
C LYS A 190 -16.46 -19.33 -3.87
N ASP A 191 -16.42 -20.39 -4.67
CA ASP A 191 -15.25 -21.27 -4.75
C ASP A 191 -13.98 -20.45 -5.06
N ASN A 192 -12.92 -20.69 -4.29
CA ASN A 192 -11.63 -19.98 -4.40
C ASN A 192 -11.67 -18.47 -4.18
N GLN A 193 -12.74 -17.92 -3.62
CA GLN A 193 -12.81 -16.51 -3.26
C GLN A 193 -11.95 -16.21 -2.03
N LEU A 194 -11.30 -15.04 -1.99
CA LEU A 194 -10.50 -14.55 -0.87
C LEU A 194 -10.97 -13.16 -0.44
N ARG A 195 -10.49 -12.70 0.72
CA ARG A 195 -10.60 -11.28 1.11
C ARG A 195 -9.80 -10.40 0.16
N CYS A 196 -8.61 -10.87 -0.26
CA CYS A 196 -7.80 -10.25 -1.31
C CYS A 196 -6.97 -11.31 -2.01
N GLY A 197 -7.12 -11.46 -3.33
CA GLY A 197 -6.39 -12.44 -4.14
C GLY A 197 -4.89 -12.20 -4.19
N GLU A 198 -4.13 -13.20 -4.61
CA GLU A 198 -2.67 -13.11 -4.78
C GLU A 198 -2.31 -12.02 -5.80
N HIS A 199 -1.44 -11.08 -5.40
CA HIS A 199 -0.96 -9.98 -6.24
C HIS A 199 0.38 -9.45 -5.73
N SER A 200 1.05 -8.66 -6.55
CA SER A 200 2.11 -7.72 -6.17
C SER A 200 1.61 -6.30 -6.33
N ASP A 201 2.18 -5.35 -5.60
CA ASP A 201 1.88 -3.93 -5.73
C ASP A 201 2.63 -3.32 -6.92
N TYR A 202 2.12 -2.23 -7.49
CA TYR A 202 2.59 -1.72 -8.79
C TYR A 202 3.61 -0.59 -8.72
N GLY A 203 3.57 0.25 -7.67
CA GLY A 203 4.36 1.48 -7.54
C GLY A 203 5.80 1.29 -7.05
N SER A 204 6.22 2.20 -6.17
CA SER A 204 7.53 2.15 -5.54
C SER A 204 7.54 1.28 -4.29
N MET A 205 6.61 1.51 -3.39
CA MET A 205 6.44 0.75 -2.15
C MET A 205 5.04 0.99 -1.58
N THR A 206 4.67 0.17 -0.61
CA THR A 206 3.43 0.31 0.16
C THR A 206 3.72 0.39 1.65
N LEU A 207 3.10 1.33 2.34
CA LEU A 207 3.04 1.39 3.80
C LEU A 207 1.70 0.80 4.24
N LEU A 208 1.72 -0.29 4.99
CA LEU A 208 0.51 -0.99 5.43
C LEU A 208 0.36 -0.96 6.95
N PHE A 209 -0.78 -0.47 7.40
CA PHE A 209 -1.21 -0.53 8.80
C PHE A 209 -2.40 -1.49 8.89
N GLN A 210 -2.36 -2.42 9.82
CA GLN A 210 -3.34 -3.49 9.95
C GLN A 210 -4.07 -3.43 11.28
N SER A 211 -5.37 -3.73 11.28
CA SER A 211 -6.09 -4.10 12.50
C SER A 211 -5.60 -5.45 13.05
N PRO A 212 -5.89 -5.80 14.31
CA PRO A 212 -5.35 -7.02 14.93
C PRO A 212 -5.73 -8.33 14.22
N GLU A 213 -6.80 -8.33 13.43
CA GLU A 213 -7.30 -9.53 12.76
C GLU A 213 -6.29 -10.03 11.72
N SER A 214 -6.09 -11.35 11.71
CA SER A 214 -5.13 -12.03 10.83
C SER A 214 -5.61 -12.15 9.38
N GLY A 215 -4.80 -12.73 8.53
CA GLY A 215 -5.13 -13.11 7.17
C GLY A 215 -4.10 -12.73 6.11
N LEU A 216 -3.26 -11.72 6.35
CA LEU A 216 -2.20 -11.37 5.41
C LEU A 216 -1.12 -12.46 5.38
N GLN A 217 -0.78 -12.89 4.17
CA GLN A 217 0.32 -13.81 3.89
C GLN A 217 1.19 -13.26 2.77
N VAL A 218 2.50 -13.50 2.88
CA VAL A 218 3.53 -13.10 1.91
C VAL A 218 4.20 -14.33 1.37
N LEU A 219 4.40 -14.40 0.06
CA LEU A 219 5.11 -15.48 -0.62
C LEU A 219 6.62 -15.28 -0.43
N ASN A 220 7.28 -16.20 0.26
CA ASN A 220 8.72 -16.17 0.45
C ASN A 220 9.45 -16.71 -0.80
N ARG A 221 10.79 -16.61 -0.82
CA ARG A 221 11.61 -17.11 -1.93
C ARG A 221 11.59 -18.62 -2.10
N ALA A 222 11.17 -19.38 -1.09
CA ALA A 222 11.00 -20.83 -1.18
C ALA A 222 9.65 -21.22 -1.85
N GLY A 223 8.81 -20.23 -2.20
CA GLY A 223 7.50 -20.48 -2.77
C GLY A 223 6.43 -20.80 -1.74
N GLU A 224 6.65 -20.47 -0.47
CA GLU A 224 5.74 -20.74 0.64
C GLU A 224 5.08 -19.43 1.12
N PHE A 225 3.79 -19.46 1.41
CA PHE A 225 3.11 -18.34 2.04
C PHE A 225 3.35 -18.31 3.54
N ILE A 226 4.01 -17.27 4.03
CA ILE A 226 4.25 -17.00 5.46
C ILE A 226 3.27 -15.95 5.98
N SER A 227 2.86 -16.06 7.24
CA SER A 227 1.98 -15.09 7.88
C SER A 227 2.68 -13.76 8.12
N ALA A 228 1.98 -12.65 7.86
CA ALA A 228 2.39 -11.29 8.18
C ALA A 228 1.38 -10.65 9.16
N PRO A 229 1.42 -11.02 10.45
CA PRO A 229 0.46 -10.55 11.44
C PRO A 229 0.58 -9.05 11.70
N SER A 230 -0.49 -8.45 12.23
CA SER A 230 -0.41 -7.10 12.79
C SER A 230 0.49 -7.10 14.03
N ILE A 231 1.47 -6.21 14.05
CA ILE A 231 2.32 -5.94 15.23
C ILE A 231 1.99 -4.52 15.71
N PRO A 232 1.43 -4.34 16.91
CA PRO A 232 1.04 -3.01 17.39
C PRO A 232 2.21 -2.01 17.36
N GLY A 233 1.94 -0.77 16.95
CA GLY A 233 2.95 0.29 16.89
C GLY A 233 3.94 0.15 15.73
N THR A 234 3.67 -0.74 14.75
CA THR A 234 4.51 -0.89 13.55
C THR A 234 3.75 -0.53 12.28
N VAL A 235 4.49 -0.17 11.26
CA VAL A 235 4.04 -0.17 9.86
C VAL A 235 4.75 -1.28 9.12
N LEU A 236 4.00 -2.07 8.34
CA LEU A 236 4.57 -3.05 7.42
C LEU A 236 4.83 -2.36 6.08
N ILE A 237 6.06 -2.43 5.59
CA ILE A 237 6.43 -1.83 4.31
C ILE A 237 6.85 -2.94 3.34
N ASN A 238 6.35 -2.88 2.11
CA ASN A 238 6.79 -3.76 1.03
C ASN A 238 7.22 -2.99 -0.20
N ILE A 239 8.16 -3.57 -0.93
CA ILE A 239 8.59 -3.12 -2.25
C ILE A 239 7.50 -3.46 -3.27
N ALA A 240 7.33 -2.57 -4.25
CA ALA A 240 6.41 -2.76 -5.36
C ALA A 240 7.15 -2.93 -6.70
N ASP A 241 6.43 -3.36 -7.74
CA ASP A 241 6.99 -3.84 -9.01
C ASP A 241 7.85 -2.80 -9.74
N LEU A 242 7.41 -1.52 -9.74
CA LEU A 242 8.16 -0.46 -10.41
C LEU A 242 9.50 -0.17 -9.71
N MET A 243 9.55 -0.26 -8.39
CA MET A 243 10.80 -0.13 -7.63
C MET A 243 11.73 -1.33 -7.87
N GLN A 244 11.20 -2.55 -7.95
CA GLN A 244 11.99 -3.72 -8.34
C GLN A 244 12.63 -3.49 -9.72
N ARG A 245 11.86 -3.04 -10.69
CA ARG A 245 12.35 -2.68 -12.02
C ARG A 245 13.41 -1.56 -11.97
N TRP A 246 13.16 -0.49 -11.22
CA TRP A 246 14.05 0.65 -11.07
C TRP A 246 15.41 0.28 -10.50
N THR A 247 15.42 -0.69 -9.58
CA THR A 247 16.62 -1.18 -8.90
C THR A 247 17.21 -2.43 -9.55
N SER A 248 16.87 -2.74 -10.80
CA SER A 248 17.38 -3.90 -11.54
C SER A 248 17.25 -5.24 -10.77
N ASP A 249 16.12 -5.42 -10.03
CA ASP A 249 15.79 -6.55 -9.16
C ASP A 249 16.65 -6.66 -7.88
N VAL A 250 17.32 -5.59 -7.46
CA VAL A 250 18.01 -5.58 -6.16
C VAL A 250 16.99 -5.57 -5.04
N TYR A 251 15.97 -4.68 -5.11
CA TYR A 251 14.82 -4.73 -4.22
C TYR A 251 13.74 -5.60 -4.84
N VAL A 252 13.08 -6.42 -4.04
CA VAL A 252 12.18 -7.47 -4.52
C VAL A 252 10.73 -7.16 -4.17
N SER A 253 9.87 -7.13 -5.18
CA SER A 253 8.42 -7.10 -5.01
C SER A 253 7.91 -8.53 -4.77
N ALA A 254 7.32 -8.77 -3.62
CA ALA A 254 6.85 -10.10 -3.25
C ALA A 254 5.32 -10.20 -3.35
N VAL A 255 4.84 -11.32 -3.87
CA VAL A 255 3.42 -11.65 -3.95
C VAL A 255 2.83 -11.82 -2.55
N HIS A 256 1.63 -11.30 -2.34
CA HIS A 256 0.93 -11.41 -1.07
C HIS A 256 -0.58 -11.55 -1.29
N ARG A 257 -1.30 -11.98 -0.24
CA ARG A 257 -2.75 -12.21 -0.26
C ARG A 257 -3.37 -12.04 1.11
N VAL A 258 -4.70 -11.86 1.17
CA VAL A 258 -5.45 -11.86 2.44
C VAL A 258 -6.47 -13.00 2.41
N LEU A 259 -6.31 -13.94 3.33
CA LEU A 259 -7.18 -15.09 3.48
C LEU A 259 -8.55 -14.71 4.06
N LEU A 260 -9.51 -15.60 3.89
CA LEU A 260 -10.75 -15.58 4.66
C LEU A 260 -10.46 -15.84 6.14
N PRO A 261 -11.30 -15.34 7.06
CA PRO A 261 -11.21 -15.74 8.46
C PRO A 261 -11.51 -17.23 8.61
N PRO A 262 -11.11 -17.85 9.72
CA PRO A 262 -11.50 -19.23 10.03
C PRO A 262 -13.02 -19.43 9.98
N ALA A 263 -13.45 -20.64 9.66
CA ALA A 263 -14.87 -20.97 9.62
C ALA A 263 -15.56 -20.68 10.96
N GLY A 264 -16.67 -19.93 10.93
CA GLY A 264 -17.39 -19.48 12.11
C GLY A 264 -16.90 -18.17 12.73
N ASP A 265 -15.79 -17.61 12.25
CA ASP A 265 -15.32 -16.28 12.64
C ASP A 265 -15.97 -15.20 11.76
N ALA A 266 -16.87 -14.42 12.34
CA ALA A 266 -17.56 -13.30 11.71
C ALA A 266 -16.85 -11.96 11.95
N SER A 267 -15.57 -11.96 12.32
CA SER A 267 -14.81 -10.73 12.56
C SER A 267 -14.67 -9.89 11.29
N THR A 268 -14.76 -8.58 11.46
CA THR A 268 -14.38 -7.61 10.43
C THR A 268 -12.86 -7.39 10.52
N ARG A 269 -12.22 -7.07 9.40
CA ARG A 269 -10.81 -6.64 9.36
C ARG A 269 -10.72 -5.28 8.71
N GLN A 270 -9.76 -4.48 9.12
CA GLN A 270 -9.43 -3.22 8.47
C GLN A 270 -7.94 -3.15 8.16
N SER A 271 -7.61 -2.37 7.15
CA SER A 271 -6.22 -1.95 6.90
C SER A 271 -6.20 -0.59 6.20
N LEU A 272 -5.08 0.12 6.37
CA LEU A 272 -4.78 1.35 5.66
C LEU A 272 -3.53 1.07 4.84
N ALA A 273 -3.63 1.19 3.51
CA ALA A 273 -2.52 0.99 2.59
C ALA A 273 -2.18 2.33 1.92
N PHE A 274 -0.94 2.77 2.07
CA PHE A 274 -0.43 3.94 1.38
C PHE A 274 0.47 3.49 0.24
N PHE A 275 -0.11 3.45 -0.97
CA PHE A 275 0.58 3.06 -2.20
C PHE A 275 1.37 4.23 -2.73
N VAL A 276 2.69 4.15 -2.65
CA VAL A 276 3.61 5.20 -3.11
C VAL A 276 3.95 4.97 -4.57
N HIS A 277 3.67 5.98 -5.39
CA HIS A 277 4.01 5.97 -6.82
C HIS A 277 4.92 7.15 -7.14
N PRO A 278 5.87 7.00 -8.08
CA PRO A 278 6.55 8.15 -8.66
C PRO A 278 5.54 9.08 -9.34
N ASP A 279 5.92 10.32 -9.53
CA ASP A 279 5.12 11.30 -10.26
C ASP A 279 4.81 10.78 -11.68
N ASP A 280 3.64 11.08 -12.20
CA ASP A 280 3.10 10.50 -13.44
C ASP A 280 4.06 10.61 -14.63
N GLU A 281 4.75 11.76 -14.76
CA GLU A 281 5.69 12.05 -15.84
C GLU A 281 7.14 11.54 -15.57
N ALA A 282 7.40 10.97 -14.40
CA ALA A 282 8.74 10.49 -14.07
C ALA A 282 9.16 9.32 -14.99
N ILE A 283 10.34 9.43 -15.59
CA ILE A 283 10.94 8.35 -16.38
C ILE A 283 11.77 7.47 -15.47
N ILE A 284 11.42 6.21 -15.40
CA ILE A 284 12.05 5.20 -14.57
C ILE A 284 13.01 4.38 -15.42
N SER A 285 14.31 4.48 -15.11
CA SER A 285 15.40 3.75 -15.74
C SER A 285 16.18 3.01 -14.68
N CYS A 286 16.83 1.89 -15.02
CA CYS A 286 17.68 1.14 -14.08
C CYS A 286 18.68 2.06 -13.39
N CYS A 287 18.64 2.17 -12.06
CA CYS A 287 19.43 3.12 -11.29
C CYS A 287 20.91 2.72 -11.15
N ASP A 288 21.26 1.49 -11.55
CA ASP A 288 22.63 0.97 -11.64
C ASP A 288 23.29 1.26 -13.00
N GLY A 289 22.57 1.97 -13.91
CA GLY A 289 23.04 2.28 -15.25
C GLY A 289 22.97 1.13 -16.24
N SER A 290 22.42 -0.03 -15.84
CA SER A 290 22.21 -1.17 -16.75
C SER A 290 21.05 -0.92 -17.72
N ASP A 291 20.99 -1.69 -18.80
CA ASP A 291 19.90 -1.76 -19.77
C ASP A 291 18.96 -2.96 -19.54
N LYS A 292 18.98 -3.52 -18.32
CA LYS A 292 18.14 -4.68 -17.95
C LYS A 292 16.66 -4.45 -18.25
N TYR A 293 16.19 -3.27 -17.99
CA TYR A 293 14.83 -2.83 -18.32
C TYR A 293 14.88 -1.52 -19.12
N PRO A 294 14.13 -1.41 -20.23
CA PRO A 294 14.04 -0.16 -20.95
C PRO A 294 13.40 0.94 -20.09
N PRO A 295 13.79 2.21 -20.26
CA PRO A 295 13.13 3.33 -19.60
C PRO A 295 11.62 3.31 -19.84
N ILE A 296 10.84 3.61 -18.79
CA ILE A 296 9.39 3.66 -18.87
C ILE A 296 8.87 4.84 -18.06
N LYS A 297 7.82 5.49 -18.55
CA LYS A 297 7.10 6.52 -17.82
C LYS A 297 6.26 5.88 -16.71
N SER A 298 6.27 6.47 -15.52
CA SER A 298 5.57 5.95 -14.34
C SER A 298 4.09 5.69 -14.60
N LEU A 299 3.37 6.67 -15.17
CA LEU A 299 1.95 6.53 -15.49
C LEU A 299 1.70 5.41 -16.52
N ASP A 300 2.53 5.31 -17.56
CA ASP A 300 2.35 4.29 -18.60
C ASP A 300 2.53 2.88 -18.03
N TYR A 301 3.50 2.71 -17.11
CA TYR A 301 3.67 1.45 -16.40
C TYR A 301 2.43 1.10 -15.56
N LEU A 302 1.91 2.05 -14.78
CA LEU A 302 0.73 1.84 -13.95
C LEU A 302 -0.50 1.47 -14.79
N LEU A 303 -0.73 2.17 -15.91
CA LEU A 303 -1.85 1.89 -16.82
C LEU A 303 -1.72 0.50 -17.45
N SER A 304 -0.51 0.07 -17.82
CA SER A 304 -0.29 -1.30 -18.33
C SER A 304 -0.69 -2.36 -17.28
N ARG A 305 -0.33 -2.16 -16.01
CA ARG A 305 -0.69 -3.06 -14.91
C ARG A 305 -2.20 -3.11 -14.67
N PHE A 306 -2.87 -1.97 -14.73
CA PHE A 306 -4.34 -1.92 -14.64
C PHE A 306 -5.01 -2.66 -15.80
N ASN A 307 -4.54 -2.48 -17.03
CA ASN A 307 -5.08 -3.20 -18.18
C ASN A 307 -4.94 -4.71 -18.04
N ASP A 308 -3.79 -5.20 -17.57
CA ASP A 308 -3.58 -6.63 -17.31
C ASP A 308 -4.54 -7.17 -16.24
N SER A 309 -4.95 -6.35 -15.27
CA SER A 309 -5.85 -6.74 -14.17
C SER A 309 -7.34 -6.66 -14.54
N TYR A 310 -7.73 -5.82 -15.52
CA TYR A 310 -9.14 -5.54 -15.87
C TYR A 310 -9.60 -6.13 -17.22
N VAL A 311 -8.70 -6.47 -18.15
CA VAL A 311 -9.05 -6.95 -19.51
C VAL A 311 -9.83 -8.27 -19.51
N GLN A 312 -9.76 -9.07 -18.47
CA GLN A 312 -10.46 -10.38 -18.44
C GLN A 312 -11.95 -10.30 -18.08
N LYS A 313 -12.51 -9.17 -17.66
CA LYS A 313 -13.94 -9.02 -17.38
C LYS A 313 -14.82 -8.85 -18.63
N GLN A 314 -14.24 -8.56 -19.81
CA GLN A 314 -15.00 -8.33 -21.05
C GLN A 314 -15.24 -9.58 -21.90
N ASN A 315 -14.64 -10.72 -21.58
CA ASN A 315 -14.73 -11.96 -22.39
C ASN A 315 -15.55 -13.09 -21.74
N VAL A 316 -16.39 -12.79 -20.75
CA VAL A 316 -17.37 -13.75 -20.21
C VAL A 316 -18.76 -13.16 -20.46
N VAL A 317 -19.22 -13.34 -21.68
CA VAL A 317 -20.65 -13.26 -22.07
C VAL A 317 -21.05 -14.63 -22.58
#